data_b1376fb1305ce898e7a3c9ca74f87512
#
_entry.id   b1376fb1305ce898e7a3c9ca74f87512
#
_cell.length_a   1.000
_cell.length_b   1.000
_cell.length_c   1.000
_cell.angle_alpha   90.00
_cell.angle_beta   90.00
_cell.angle_gamma   90.00
#
_symmetry.space_group_name_H-M   'P 1'
#
loop_
_entity.id
_entity.type
_entity.pdbx_description
1 polymer ?
#
loop_
_entity_poly.entity_id
_entity_poly.type
_entity_poly.pdbx_seq_one_letter_code
_entity_poly.pdbx_strand_id
1 'polypeptide(L)'
;MKRNVASAALIMLTVIAVASVATRPARAEIVVFTAQMLAANEVPPISNADLNAFGNVTVTLDTVANTASFAWSVTNVASPAIILSHIHEGPPGVIGPIRIDSGITPATPVTVAGGSASFSKSGISTTAAQIAAIIANPGGFYFNVHSTLNPVGVVRGQLVRQASAPVGGTPTLSEWGAILMGLLIVAACVFFLVGRKTGLALAGSQAPTSFGGQLQAIDWRLLARATMYVEAAIALGLIAFKAGPTDTVGALASGLLIAFIIHVFVGAARRR
;
A
#
# COMPACT_ATOMS: atom_id res chain seq x y z
N MET A 1 -14.79 44.48 10.28
CA MET A 1 -14.85 43.12 10.87
C MET A 1 -15.34 42.02 9.92
N LYS A 2 -16.26 42.26 8.96
CA LYS A 2 -16.79 41.20 8.07
C LYS A 2 -15.79 40.62 7.03
N ARG A 3 -14.69 41.34 6.72
CA ARG A 3 -13.69 40.89 5.71
C ARG A 3 -12.73 39.81 6.20
N ASN A 4 -12.47 39.68 7.51
CA ASN A 4 -11.52 38.71 8.08
C ASN A 4 -12.12 37.32 8.26
N VAL A 5 -13.46 37.21 8.39
CA VAL A 5 -14.16 35.96 8.59
C VAL A 5 -14.16 35.12 7.31
N ALA A 6 -14.33 35.74 6.14
CA ALA A 6 -14.31 35.02 4.86
C ALA A 6 -12.91 34.45 4.51
N SER A 7 -11.85 35.16 4.88
CA SER A 7 -10.47 34.68 4.69
C SER A 7 -10.11 33.56 5.65
N ALA A 8 -10.56 33.64 6.89
CA ALA A 8 -10.37 32.57 7.88
C ALA A 8 -11.15 31.29 7.51
N ALA A 9 -12.38 31.43 7.03
CA ALA A 9 -13.20 30.30 6.56
C ALA A 9 -12.56 29.59 5.34
N LEU A 10 -11.98 30.36 4.41
CA LEU A 10 -11.32 29.80 3.24
C LEU A 10 -10.04 29.04 3.61
N ILE A 11 -9.26 29.56 4.56
CA ILE A 11 -8.05 28.90 5.09
C ILE A 11 -8.45 27.61 5.82
N MET A 12 -9.51 27.64 6.61
CA MET A 12 -9.99 26.47 7.34
C MET A 12 -10.52 25.39 6.39
N LEU A 13 -11.20 25.75 5.30
CA LEU A 13 -11.68 24.81 4.28
C LEU A 13 -10.53 24.15 3.51
N THR A 14 -9.47 24.90 3.18
CA THR A 14 -8.28 24.34 2.53
C THR A 14 -7.49 23.41 3.45
N VAL A 15 -7.38 23.72 4.74
CA VAL A 15 -6.72 22.86 5.73
C VAL A 15 -7.49 21.55 5.92
N ILE A 16 -8.82 21.60 5.98
CA ILE A 16 -9.68 20.42 6.10
C ILE A 16 -9.59 19.55 4.83
N ALA A 17 -9.58 20.14 3.63
CA ALA A 17 -9.44 19.41 2.37
C ALA A 17 -8.07 18.71 2.26
N VAL A 18 -6.98 19.36 2.69
CA VAL A 18 -5.64 18.77 2.68
C VAL A 18 -5.51 17.67 3.74
N ALA A 19 -6.11 17.84 4.94
CA ALA A 19 -6.10 16.82 5.97
C ALA A 19 -6.90 15.55 5.56
N SER A 20 -7.95 15.69 4.77
CA SER A 20 -8.76 14.57 4.29
C SER A 20 -8.02 13.69 3.25
N VAL A 21 -7.03 14.24 2.55
CA VAL A 21 -6.22 13.50 1.57
C VAL A 21 -5.09 12.71 2.27
N ALA A 22 -4.71 13.10 3.48
CA ALA A 22 -3.60 12.48 4.21
C ALA A 22 -3.96 11.17 4.91
N THR A 23 -5.23 10.86 5.10
CA THR A 23 -5.68 9.59 5.69
C THR A 23 -5.92 8.56 4.60
N ARG A 24 -4.85 7.93 4.09
CA ARG A 24 -5.03 6.68 3.35
C ARG A 24 -5.60 5.64 4.31
N PRO A 25 -6.74 5.01 3.99
CA PRO A 25 -7.12 3.82 4.74
C PRO A 25 -5.96 2.84 4.66
N ALA A 26 -5.62 2.20 5.78
CA ALA A 26 -4.64 1.12 5.78
C ALA A 26 -5.07 0.11 4.71
N ARG A 27 -4.35 0.09 3.58
CA ARG A 27 -4.65 -0.84 2.50
C ARG A 27 -4.21 -2.21 3.01
N ALA A 28 -5.07 -3.21 2.85
CA ALA A 28 -4.70 -4.58 3.13
C ALA A 28 -3.39 -4.89 2.40
N GLU A 29 -2.31 -5.08 3.15
CA GLU A 29 -1.09 -5.58 2.57
C GLU A 29 -1.19 -7.10 2.54
N ILE A 30 -1.36 -7.62 1.34
CA ILE A 30 -1.26 -9.07 1.10
C ILE A 30 0.21 -9.38 0.91
N VAL A 31 0.77 -10.17 1.83
CA VAL A 31 2.16 -10.62 1.76
C VAL A 31 2.20 -12.09 1.42
N VAL A 32 2.95 -12.43 0.38
CA VAL A 32 3.05 -13.81 -0.11
C VAL A 32 4.43 -14.37 0.21
N PHE A 33 4.45 -15.59 0.71
CA PHE A 33 5.65 -16.38 0.93
C PHE A 33 5.54 -17.70 0.18
N THR A 34 6.68 -18.28 -0.18
CA THR A 34 6.78 -19.64 -0.71
C THR A 34 7.82 -20.41 0.07
N ALA A 35 7.72 -21.73 0.05
CA ALA A 35 8.80 -22.58 0.48
C ALA A 35 8.86 -23.83 -0.41
N GLN A 36 10.06 -24.23 -0.81
CA GLN A 36 10.34 -25.55 -1.31
C GLN A 36 10.56 -26.46 -0.10
N MET A 37 9.73 -27.49 0.03
CA MET A 37 9.76 -28.43 1.12
C MET A 37 10.45 -29.72 0.69
N LEU A 38 11.40 -30.19 1.49
CA LEU A 38 12.16 -31.41 1.22
C LEU A 38 12.19 -32.31 2.46
N ALA A 39 12.13 -33.60 2.26
CA ALA A 39 12.33 -34.60 3.33
C ALA A 39 13.74 -34.50 3.96
N ALA A 40 14.73 -34.15 3.16
CA ALA A 40 16.10 -33.93 3.62
C ALA A 40 16.25 -32.75 4.61
N ASN A 41 15.28 -31.84 4.67
CA ASN A 41 15.28 -30.72 5.60
C ASN A 41 14.66 -31.05 6.95
N GLU A 42 14.04 -32.25 7.11
CA GLU A 42 13.44 -32.69 8.38
C GLU A 42 14.48 -32.90 9.48
N VAL A 43 14.03 -32.75 10.71
CA VAL A 43 14.86 -32.97 11.91
C VAL A 43 14.12 -33.87 12.88
N PRO A 44 14.57 -35.12 13.08
CA PRO A 44 15.69 -35.77 12.38
C PRO A 44 15.38 -35.98 10.88
N PRO A 45 16.40 -36.22 10.03
CA PRO A 45 16.21 -36.51 8.62
C PRO A 45 15.38 -37.77 8.39
N ILE A 46 14.56 -37.77 7.35
CA ILE A 46 13.77 -38.93 6.95
C ILE A 46 14.67 -40.05 6.44
N SER A 47 14.43 -41.30 6.94
CA SER A 47 15.21 -42.48 6.59
C SER A 47 14.34 -43.65 6.11
N ASN A 48 13.05 -43.44 5.90
CA ASN A 48 12.08 -44.44 5.45
C ASN A 48 11.66 -44.25 3.98
N ALA A 49 10.53 -44.83 3.56
CA ALA A 49 10.04 -44.73 2.18
C ALA A 49 9.73 -43.33 1.69
N ASP A 50 9.57 -42.34 2.59
CA ASP A 50 9.32 -40.94 2.26
C ASP A 50 10.61 -40.10 2.10
N LEU A 51 11.81 -40.72 2.11
CA LEU A 51 13.10 -40.01 2.08
C LEU A 51 13.28 -39.10 0.85
N ASN A 52 12.58 -39.38 -0.25
CA ASN A 52 12.58 -38.60 -1.48
C ASN A 52 11.33 -37.71 -1.63
N ALA A 53 10.54 -37.57 -0.58
CA ALA A 53 9.38 -36.70 -0.61
C ALA A 53 9.80 -35.24 -0.75
N PHE A 54 9.04 -34.51 -1.55
CA PHE A 54 9.23 -33.08 -1.73
C PHE A 54 7.88 -32.37 -1.98
N GLY A 55 7.89 -31.05 -1.89
CA GLY A 55 6.68 -30.26 -2.13
C GLY A 55 6.96 -28.78 -2.20
N ASN A 56 5.90 -28.04 -2.44
CA ASN A 56 5.91 -26.59 -2.43
C ASN A 56 4.72 -26.08 -1.64
N VAL A 57 4.87 -24.92 -1.00
CA VAL A 57 3.78 -24.20 -0.36
C VAL A 57 3.80 -22.75 -0.77
N THR A 58 2.60 -22.21 -0.93
CA THR A 58 2.35 -20.76 -0.96
C THR A 58 1.56 -20.38 0.29
N VAL A 59 2.08 -19.42 1.03
CA VAL A 59 1.46 -18.84 2.21
C VAL A 59 1.12 -17.39 1.89
N THR A 60 -0.15 -17.04 2.07
CA THR A 60 -0.63 -15.66 1.88
C THR A 60 -1.10 -15.11 3.22
N LEU A 61 -0.53 -14.00 3.66
CA LEU A 61 -0.90 -13.32 4.90
C LEU A 61 -1.63 -12.01 4.58
N ASP A 62 -2.81 -11.81 5.18
CA ASP A 62 -3.55 -10.56 5.12
C ASP A 62 -3.33 -9.78 6.43
N THR A 63 -2.66 -8.62 6.33
CA THR A 63 -2.28 -7.82 7.50
C THR A 63 -3.45 -7.04 8.11
N VAL A 64 -4.55 -6.86 7.38
CA VAL A 64 -5.74 -6.16 7.85
C VAL A 64 -6.76 -7.12 8.44
N ALA A 65 -7.06 -8.21 7.71
CA ALA A 65 -7.97 -9.24 8.20
C ALA A 65 -7.35 -10.11 9.31
N ASN A 66 -6.03 -10.08 9.49
CA ASN A 66 -5.27 -10.97 10.37
C ASN A 66 -5.55 -12.44 10.05
N THR A 67 -5.45 -12.79 8.79
CA THR A 67 -5.65 -14.16 8.32
C THR A 67 -4.47 -14.70 7.54
N ALA A 68 -4.33 -16.03 7.56
CA ALA A 68 -3.42 -16.79 6.73
C ALA A 68 -4.20 -17.67 5.76
N SER A 69 -3.64 -17.85 4.56
CA SER A 69 -4.11 -18.82 3.58
C SER A 69 -2.95 -19.70 3.14
N PHE A 70 -3.22 -20.98 2.97
CA PHE A 70 -2.24 -21.98 2.58
C PHE A 70 -2.68 -22.66 1.30
N ALA A 71 -1.72 -22.88 0.40
CA ALA A 71 -1.85 -23.77 -0.74
C ALA A 71 -0.54 -24.56 -0.88
N TRP A 72 -0.60 -25.88 -0.68
CA TRP A 72 0.58 -26.72 -0.79
C TRP A 72 0.31 -28.00 -1.61
N SER A 73 1.38 -28.55 -2.16
CA SER A 73 1.42 -29.85 -2.79
C SER A 73 2.65 -30.63 -2.35
N VAL A 74 2.52 -31.93 -2.24
CA VAL A 74 3.60 -32.88 -1.94
C VAL A 74 3.59 -34.02 -2.94
N THR A 75 4.77 -34.57 -3.22
CA THR A 75 5.00 -35.63 -4.18
C THR A 75 6.02 -36.63 -3.62
N ASN A 76 6.02 -37.87 -4.12
CA ASN A 76 6.84 -39.00 -3.64
C ASN A 76 6.61 -39.31 -2.17
N VAL A 77 5.36 -39.25 -1.71
CA VAL A 77 4.94 -39.61 -0.36
C VAL A 77 4.39 -41.03 -0.40
N ALA A 78 5.03 -41.94 0.31
CA ALA A 78 4.58 -43.33 0.44
C ALA A 78 3.46 -43.52 1.48
N SER A 79 3.33 -42.56 2.41
CA SER A 79 2.26 -42.55 3.41
C SER A 79 0.88 -42.41 2.75
N PRO A 80 -0.15 -43.13 3.29
CA PRO A 80 -1.50 -43.04 2.72
C PRO A 80 -2.21 -41.71 2.98
N ALA A 81 -1.77 -40.92 3.97
CA ALA A 81 -2.44 -39.67 4.31
C ALA A 81 -1.50 -38.63 4.94
N ILE A 82 -1.80 -37.37 4.68
CA ILE A 82 -1.26 -36.22 5.39
C ILE A 82 -2.22 -35.91 6.55
N ILE A 83 -1.69 -35.81 7.75
CA ILE A 83 -2.46 -35.64 8.98
C ILE A 83 -2.39 -34.30 9.62
N LEU A 84 -1.34 -33.49 9.34
CA LEU A 84 -1.13 -32.13 9.87
C LEU A 84 -0.31 -31.30 8.87
N SER A 85 -0.48 -29.99 8.92
CA SER A 85 0.47 -29.05 8.32
C SER A 85 0.43 -27.72 9.05
N HIS A 86 1.59 -27.08 9.25
CA HIS A 86 1.71 -25.87 10.06
C HIS A 86 2.88 -24.98 9.62
N ILE A 87 2.81 -23.70 10.04
CA ILE A 87 4.01 -22.87 10.15
C ILE A 87 4.59 -23.03 11.56
N HIS A 88 5.88 -23.28 11.63
CA HIS A 88 6.67 -23.31 12.85
C HIS A 88 7.64 -22.11 12.89
N GLU A 89 8.05 -21.70 14.08
CA GLU A 89 9.14 -20.74 14.28
C GLU A 89 10.42 -21.51 14.59
N GLY A 90 11.41 -21.37 13.72
CA GLY A 90 12.73 -21.97 13.86
C GLY A 90 13.59 -21.75 12.62
N PRO A 91 14.90 -21.49 12.80
CA PRO A 91 15.83 -21.42 11.67
C PRO A 91 16.07 -22.82 11.06
N PRO A 92 16.76 -22.92 9.91
CA PRO A 92 17.12 -24.21 9.33
C PRO A 92 17.79 -25.14 10.35
N GLY A 93 17.36 -26.43 10.35
CA GLY A 93 17.92 -27.45 11.24
C GLY A 93 17.42 -27.42 12.70
N VAL A 94 16.52 -26.50 13.06
CA VAL A 94 15.97 -26.37 14.42
C VAL A 94 14.48 -26.71 14.42
N ILE A 95 14.05 -27.53 15.40
CA ILE A 95 12.64 -27.78 15.68
C ILE A 95 12.11 -26.61 16.52
N GLY A 96 11.00 -26.06 16.13
CA GLY A 96 10.37 -24.93 16.83
C GLY A 96 8.87 -25.12 17.07
N PRO A 97 8.26 -24.24 17.86
CA PRO A 97 6.85 -24.31 18.16
C PRO A 97 5.97 -23.99 16.94
N ILE A 98 4.77 -24.57 16.92
CA ILE A 98 3.73 -24.24 15.93
C ILE A 98 3.27 -22.80 16.15
N ARG A 99 3.16 -22.03 15.08
CA ARG A 99 2.65 -20.65 15.09
C ARG A 99 1.31 -20.51 14.39
N ILE A 100 1.13 -21.13 13.23
CA ILE A 100 -0.13 -21.08 12.50
C ILE A 100 -0.45 -22.49 12.00
N ASP A 101 -1.59 -23.04 12.41
CA ASP A 101 -2.10 -24.33 12.00
C ASP A 101 -2.96 -24.20 10.73
N SER A 102 -2.80 -25.10 9.77
CA SER A 102 -3.61 -25.14 8.56
C SER A 102 -5.04 -25.69 8.76
N GLY A 103 -5.28 -26.32 9.91
CA GLY A 103 -6.55 -26.93 10.27
C GLY A 103 -6.76 -28.32 9.68
N ILE A 104 -5.71 -28.98 9.18
CA ILE A 104 -5.73 -30.42 8.93
C ILE A 104 -5.55 -31.15 10.26
N THR A 105 -6.33 -32.17 10.49
CA THR A 105 -6.25 -32.98 11.71
C THR A 105 -6.21 -34.47 11.37
N PRO A 106 -5.74 -35.34 12.28
CA PRO A 106 -5.81 -36.79 12.10
C PRO A 106 -7.24 -37.31 11.85
N ALA A 107 -8.26 -36.58 12.32
CA ALA A 107 -9.66 -36.90 12.07
C ALA A 107 -10.16 -36.46 10.68
N THR A 108 -9.47 -35.51 10.05
CA THR A 108 -9.80 -34.96 8.73
C THR A 108 -8.54 -34.92 7.84
N PRO A 109 -7.91 -36.09 7.58
CA PRO A 109 -6.66 -36.14 6.85
C PRO A 109 -6.86 -35.88 5.37
N VAL A 110 -5.78 -35.48 4.69
CA VAL A 110 -5.75 -35.41 3.23
C VAL A 110 -5.20 -36.72 2.69
N THR A 111 -5.98 -37.39 1.85
CA THR A 111 -5.57 -38.67 1.23
C THR A 111 -4.41 -38.45 0.26
N VAL A 112 -3.40 -39.29 0.32
CA VAL A 112 -2.32 -39.35 -0.68
C VAL A 112 -2.74 -40.36 -1.77
N ALA A 113 -2.80 -39.89 -3.00
CA ALA A 113 -3.14 -40.72 -4.16
C ALA A 113 -1.97 -40.73 -5.16
N GLY A 114 -1.50 -41.91 -5.55
CA GLY A 114 -0.36 -42.06 -6.46
C GLY A 114 0.92 -41.36 -5.97
N GLY A 115 1.15 -41.33 -4.65
CA GLY A 115 2.30 -40.69 -4.04
C GLY A 115 2.21 -39.15 -3.97
N SER A 116 1.05 -38.57 -4.21
CA SER A 116 0.86 -37.11 -4.23
C SER A 116 -0.36 -36.69 -3.42
N ALA A 117 -0.28 -35.51 -2.81
CA ALA A 117 -1.39 -34.87 -2.13
C ALA A 117 -1.31 -33.35 -2.32
N SER A 118 -2.45 -32.67 -2.25
CA SER A 118 -2.53 -31.21 -2.24
C SER A 118 -3.65 -30.73 -1.32
N PHE A 119 -3.50 -29.50 -0.82
CA PHE A 119 -4.48 -28.91 0.07
C PHE A 119 -4.46 -27.39 -0.11
N SER A 120 -5.63 -26.78 0.01
CA SER A 120 -5.74 -25.33 0.11
C SER A 120 -6.81 -24.94 1.12
N LYS A 121 -6.52 -23.91 1.91
CA LYS A 121 -7.47 -23.31 2.85
C LYS A 121 -7.15 -21.84 3.01
N SER A 122 -8.19 -21.02 3.03
CA SER A 122 -8.10 -19.59 3.18
C SER A 122 -8.80 -19.11 4.46
N GLY A 123 -8.47 -17.89 4.89
CA GLY A 123 -9.16 -17.23 6.00
C GLY A 123 -8.89 -17.82 7.37
N ILE A 124 -7.74 -18.49 7.56
CA ILE A 124 -7.34 -19.03 8.86
C ILE A 124 -6.97 -17.85 9.77
N SER A 125 -7.68 -17.71 10.89
CA SER A 125 -7.43 -16.64 11.86
C SER A 125 -6.03 -16.79 12.47
N THR A 126 -5.31 -15.69 12.54
CA THR A 126 -4.01 -15.57 13.20
C THR A 126 -3.96 -14.22 13.93
N THR A 127 -2.80 -13.83 14.45
CA THR A 127 -2.65 -12.54 15.14
C THR A 127 -1.75 -11.58 14.35
N ALA A 128 -1.99 -10.28 14.51
CA ALA A 128 -1.11 -9.27 13.91
C ALA A 128 0.36 -9.45 14.33
N ALA A 129 0.60 -9.89 15.57
CA ALA A 129 1.95 -10.14 16.08
C ALA A 129 2.63 -11.32 15.35
N GLN A 130 1.90 -12.42 15.08
CA GLN A 130 2.43 -13.56 14.32
C GLN A 130 2.74 -13.17 12.87
N ILE A 131 1.83 -12.44 12.22
CA ILE A 131 2.03 -11.92 10.87
C ILE A 131 3.27 -11.02 10.82
N ALA A 132 3.38 -10.05 11.75
CA ALA A 132 4.51 -9.13 11.80
C ALA A 132 5.85 -9.86 12.01
N ALA A 133 5.89 -10.89 12.88
CA ALA A 133 7.07 -11.69 13.12
C ALA A 133 7.53 -12.45 11.86
N ILE A 134 6.61 -13.06 11.11
CA ILE A 134 6.92 -13.77 9.86
C ILE A 134 7.42 -12.78 8.79
N ILE A 135 6.79 -11.60 8.66
CA ILE A 135 7.19 -10.57 7.70
C ILE A 135 8.60 -10.05 8.01
N ALA A 136 8.90 -9.83 9.29
CA ALA A 136 10.19 -9.29 9.73
C ALA A 136 11.37 -10.28 9.52
N ASN A 137 11.12 -11.58 9.69
CA ASN A 137 12.17 -12.60 9.57
C ASN A 137 11.60 -13.90 8.99
N PRO A 138 11.24 -13.95 7.69
CA PRO A 138 10.64 -15.15 7.09
C PRO A 138 11.53 -16.38 7.18
N GLY A 139 12.86 -16.25 7.04
CA GLY A 139 13.81 -17.34 7.18
C GLY A 139 13.89 -17.96 8.59
N GLY A 140 13.34 -17.27 9.60
CA GLY A 140 13.15 -17.80 10.95
C GLY A 140 11.89 -18.66 11.12
N PHE A 141 11.14 -18.90 10.03
CA PHE A 141 9.92 -19.72 10.04
C PHE A 141 9.97 -20.75 8.92
N TYR A 142 9.37 -21.90 9.15
CA TYR A 142 9.28 -22.95 8.14
C TYR A 142 7.86 -23.53 8.07
N PHE A 143 7.47 -23.95 6.89
CA PHE A 143 6.25 -24.76 6.73
C PHE A 143 6.60 -26.23 6.81
N ASN A 144 5.81 -26.99 7.55
CA ASN A 144 5.99 -28.45 7.72
C ASN A 144 4.69 -29.18 7.42
N VAL A 145 4.82 -30.33 6.74
CA VAL A 145 3.72 -31.26 6.44
C VAL A 145 4.02 -32.57 7.13
N HIS A 146 3.03 -33.18 7.77
CA HIS A 146 3.14 -34.41 8.55
C HIS A 146 2.28 -35.51 7.95
N SER A 147 2.82 -36.70 7.87
CA SER A 147 2.11 -37.87 7.33
C SER A 147 1.87 -38.94 8.40
N THR A 148 1.06 -39.93 8.07
CA THR A 148 0.84 -41.07 8.98
C THR A 148 2.11 -41.88 9.24
N LEU A 149 3.02 -41.94 8.27
CA LEU A 149 4.32 -42.64 8.43
C LEU A 149 5.33 -41.74 9.15
N ASN A 150 5.24 -40.40 8.98
CA ASN A 150 6.14 -39.44 9.57
C ASN A 150 5.32 -38.37 10.34
N PRO A 151 4.83 -38.69 11.55
CA PRO A 151 3.99 -37.78 12.32
C PRO A 151 4.75 -36.62 12.92
N VAL A 152 6.08 -36.62 12.91
CA VAL A 152 6.93 -35.49 13.32
C VAL A 152 7.28 -34.55 12.17
N GLY A 153 7.00 -34.92 10.91
CA GLY A 153 7.21 -34.17 9.69
C GLY A 153 7.67 -35.08 8.56
N VAL A 154 7.14 -34.88 7.36
CA VAL A 154 7.54 -35.61 6.13
C VAL A 154 8.33 -34.74 5.18
N VAL A 155 7.98 -33.45 5.09
CA VAL A 155 8.71 -32.43 4.31
C VAL A 155 8.61 -31.08 5.00
N ARG A 156 9.72 -30.34 5.04
CA ARG A 156 9.76 -28.96 5.55
C ARG A 156 10.58 -28.03 4.65
N GLY A 157 10.24 -26.74 4.67
CA GLY A 157 10.97 -25.70 3.96
C GLY A 157 10.84 -24.34 4.62
N GLN A 158 11.94 -23.58 4.63
CA GLN A 158 11.95 -22.21 5.16
C GLN A 158 11.13 -21.29 4.27
N LEU A 159 10.38 -20.37 4.89
CA LEU A 159 9.61 -19.37 4.19
C LEU A 159 10.54 -18.35 3.51
N VAL A 160 10.24 -18.05 2.26
CA VAL A 160 10.90 -17.01 1.46
C VAL A 160 9.84 -16.01 1.01
N ARG A 161 10.02 -14.75 1.36
CA ARG A 161 9.09 -13.70 0.91
C ARG A 161 9.18 -13.55 -0.61
N GLN A 162 8.03 -13.64 -1.27
CA GLN A 162 7.93 -13.27 -2.68
C GLN A 162 8.01 -11.75 -2.80
N ALA A 163 8.82 -11.29 -3.74
CA ALA A 163 8.80 -9.87 -4.09
C ALA A 163 7.37 -9.52 -4.52
N SER A 164 6.72 -8.64 -3.77
CA SER A 164 5.47 -8.07 -4.24
C SER A 164 5.78 -7.42 -5.57
N ALA A 165 5.08 -7.80 -6.64
CA ALA A 165 5.08 -6.94 -7.82
C ALA A 165 4.74 -5.54 -7.33
N PRO A 166 5.49 -4.50 -7.71
CA PRO A 166 5.13 -3.15 -7.32
C PRO A 166 3.68 -2.96 -7.75
N VAL A 167 2.78 -2.86 -6.78
CA VAL A 167 1.40 -2.49 -7.05
C VAL A 167 1.47 -1.03 -7.44
N GLY A 168 1.86 -0.77 -8.67
CA GLY A 168 1.63 0.48 -9.35
C GLY A 168 0.11 0.61 -9.45
N GLY A 169 -0.50 0.94 -8.31
CA GLY A 169 -1.93 1.18 -8.29
C GLY A 169 -2.20 2.36 -9.19
N THR A 170 -2.83 2.13 -10.33
CA THR A 170 -3.54 3.21 -11.01
C THR A 170 -4.37 3.91 -9.94
N PRO A 171 -4.27 5.24 -9.80
CA PRO A 171 -5.04 5.97 -8.82
C PRO A 171 -6.51 5.55 -8.89
N THR A 172 -7.12 5.28 -7.76
CA THR A 172 -8.55 4.93 -7.69
C THR A 172 -9.40 6.12 -8.17
N LEU A 173 -10.66 5.89 -8.53
CA LEU A 173 -11.59 6.96 -8.89
C LEU A 173 -11.68 8.05 -7.82
N SER A 174 -11.53 7.68 -6.53
CA SER A 174 -11.51 8.63 -5.42
C SER A 174 -10.21 9.46 -5.38
N GLU A 175 -9.07 8.88 -5.73
CA GLU A 175 -7.79 9.58 -5.83
C GLU A 175 -7.77 10.54 -7.02
N TRP A 176 -8.29 10.12 -8.18
CA TRP A 176 -8.52 10.99 -9.33
C TRP A 176 -9.51 12.11 -9.01
N GLY A 177 -10.58 11.82 -8.27
CA GLY A 177 -11.55 12.80 -7.79
C GLY A 177 -10.91 13.86 -6.90
N ALA A 178 -10.03 13.47 -5.98
CA ALA A 178 -9.29 14.40 -5.12
C ALA A 178 -8.32 15.28 -5.90
N ILE A 179 -7.61 14.71 -6.89
CA ILE A 179 -6.71 15.45 -7.78
C ILE A 179 -7.49 16.46 -8.61
N LEU A 180 -8.60 16.05 -9.23
CA LEU A 180 -9.46 16.94 -10.01
C LEU A 180 -10.09 18.04 -9.15
N MET A 181 -10.55 17.72 -7.94
CA MET A 181 -11.08 18.70 -7.01
C MET A 181 -10.01 19.73 -6.61
N GLY A 182 -8.78 19.28 -6.31
CA GLY A 182 -7.65 20.15 -6.03
C GLY A 182 -7.35 21.10 -7.19
N LEU A 183 -7.31 20.60 -8.41
CA LEU A 183 -7.12 21.41 -9.62
C LEU A 183 -8.24 22.41 -9.86
N LEU A 184 -9.50 22.05 -9.62
CA LEU A 184 -10.66 22.93 -9.74
C LEU A 184 -10.62 24.04 -8.69
N ILE A 185 -10.22 23.76 -7.45
CA ILE A 185 -10.06 24.76 -6.39
C ILE A 185 -8.97 25.77 -6.77
N VAL A 186 -7.81 25.27 -7.26
CA VAL A 186 -6.72 26.13 -7.72
C VAL A 186 -7.17 27.01 -8.89
N ALA A 187 -7.85 26.43 -9.88
CA ALA A 187 -8.40 27.17 -11.01
C ALA A 187 -9.41 28.25 -10.59
N ALA A 188 -10.32 27.92 -9.66
CA ALA A 188 -11.28 28.88 -9.10
C ALA A 188 -10.59 30.01 -8.32
N CYS A 189 -9.56 29.69 -7.54
CA CYS A 189 -8.76 30.71 -6.83
C CYS A 189 -8.05 31.64 -7.80
N VAL A 190 -7.43 31.11 -8.86
CA VAL A 190 -6.77 31.90 -9.90
C VAL A 190 -7.79 32.79 -10.63
N PHE A 191 -8.93 32.23 -11.04
CA PHE A 191 -10.01 32.98 -11.68
C PHE A 191 -10.53 34.11 -10.80
N PHE A 192 -10.74 33.87 -9.51
CA PHE A 192 -11.22 34.86 -8.56
C PHE A 192 -10.18 35.96 -8.29
N LEU A 193 -8.90 35.63 -8.22
CA LEU A 193 -7.81 36.60 -8.02
C LEU A 193 -7.58 37.46 -9.27
N VAL A 194 -7.67 36.87 -10.46
CA VAL A 194 -7.55 37.60 -11.74
C VAL A 194 -8.81 38.44 -11.98
N GLY A 195 -10.01 37.87 -11.78
CA GLY A 195 -11.28 38.59 -11.99
C GLY A 195 -11.50 39.80 -11.08
N ARG A 196 -11.00 39.77 -9.84
CA ARG A 196 -11.05 40.94 -8.93
C ARG A 196 -10.20 42.12 -9.40
N LYS A 197 -9.05 41.86 -10.04
CA LYS A 197 -8.19 42.92 -10.56
C LYS A 197 -8.75 43.58 -11.82
N THR A 198 -9.42 42.78 -12.68
CA THR A 198 -10.11 43.32 -13.87
C THR A 198 -11.38 44.07 -13.51
N GLY A 199 -12.14 43.63 -12.50
CA GLY A 199 -13.35 44.33 -12.03
C GLY A 199 -13.10 45.68 -11.37
N LEU A 200 -11.93 45.92 -10.75
CA LEU A 200 -11.56 47.21 -10.18
C LEU A 200 -11.05 48.22 -11.25
N ALA A 201 -10.52 47.74 -12.36
CA ALA A 201 -10.08 48.55 -13.48
C ALA A 201 -11.25 49.07 -14.36
N LEU A 202 -12.39 48.36 -14.34
CA LEU A 202 -13.57 48.70 -15.15
C LEU A 202 -14.47 49.76 -14.53
N ALA A 203 -14.22 50.20 -13.28
CA ALA A 203 -14.99 51.25 -12.63
C ALA A 203 -14.63 52.68 -13.09
N GLY A 204 -13.58 52.83 -13.91
CA GLY A 204 -13.08 54.13 -14.37
C GLY A 204 -12.82 54.26 -15.88
N SER A 205 -12.99 53.23 -16.68
CA SER A 205 -12.79 53.28 -18.14
C SER A 205 -13.95 52.64 -18.88
N GLN A 206 -14.32 53.20 -20.02
CA GLN A 206 -15.35 52.61 -20.89
C GLN A 206 -14.94 51.17 -21.25
N ALA A 207 -15.85 50.21 -21.05
CA ALA A 207 -15.61 48.82 -21.36
C ALA A 207 -15.21 48.62 -22.83
N PRO A 208 -14.15 47.89 -23.14
CA PRO A 208 -13.78 47.57 -24.52
C PRO A 208 -14.91 46.79 -25.20
N THR A 209 -15.42 47.34 -26.32
CA THR A 209 -16.59 46.80 -27.03
C THR A 209 -16.26 45.62 -27.96
N SER A 210 -15.02 45.17 -28.02
CA SER A 210 -14.60 44.04 -28.85
C SER A 210 -13.82 42.98 -28.07
N PHE A 211 -13.96 41.74 -28.48
CA PHE A 211 -13.21 40.61 -27.92
C PHE A 211 -11.69 40.80 -27.93
N GLY A 212 -11.17 41.46 -29.01
CA GLY A 212 -9.74 41.80 -29.10
C GLY A 212 -9.27 42.82 -28.03
N GLY A 213 -10.12 43.77 -27.65
CA GLY A 213 -9.83 44.74 -26.58
C GLY A 213 -9.80 44.08 -25.19
N GLN A 214 -10.59 43.06 -24.98
CA GLN A 214 -10.57 42.29 -23.72
C GLN A 214 -9.27 41.50 -23.53
N LEU A 215 -8.70 40.96 -24.62
CA LEU A 215 -7.43 40.24 -24.59
C LEU A 215 -6.23 41.18 -24.32
N GLN A 216 -6.27 42.43 -24.77
CA GLN A 216 -5.24 43.44 -24.49
C GLN A 216 -5.22 43.87 -23.03
N ALA A 217 -6.32 43.74 -22.30
CA ALA A 217 -6.40 44.08 -20.87
C ALA A 217 -5.81 42.99 -19.95
N ILE A 218 -5.41 41.84 -20.49
CA ILE A 218 -4.80 40.75 -19.72
C ILE A 218 -3.35 41.09 -19.41
N ASP A 219 -3.00 41.18 -18.13
CA ASP A 219 -1.60 41.25 -17.70
C ASP A 219 -0.92 39.88 -17.88
N TRP A 220 -0.32 39.70 -19.05
CA TRP A 220 0.37 38.44 -19.43
C TRP A 220 1.51 38.07 -18.47
N ARG A 221 2.14 39.09 -17.83
CA ARG A 221 3.18 38.83 -16.81
C ARG A 221 2.58 38.23 -15.54
N LEU A 222 1.40 38.67 -15.16
CA LEU A 222 0.66 38.11 -14.04
C LEU A 222 0.20 36.68 -14.35
N LEU A 223 -0.32 36.46 -15.55
CA LEU A 223 -0.77 35.15 -16.01
C LEU A 223 0.39 34.13 -16.06
N ALA A 224 1.53 34.52 -16.66
CA ALA A 224 2.72 33.69 -16.72
C ALA A 224 3.24 33.31 -15.32
N ARG A 225 3.26 34.27 -14.37
CA ARG A 225 3.64 33.95 -12.98
C ARG A 225 2.65 32.98 -12.30
N ALA A 226 1.35 33.20 -12.50
CA ALA A 226 0.32 32.30 -11.97
C ALA A 226 0.47 30.88 -12.52
N THR A 227 0.73 30.73 -13.82
CA THR A 227 0.97 29.43 -14.47
C THR A 227 2.20 28.74 -13.88
N MET A 228 3.33 29.44 -13.75
CA MET A 228 4.54 28.88 -13.12
C MET A 228 4.29 28.40 -11.69
N TYR A 229 3.49 29.14 -10.90
CA TYR A 229 3.16 28.73 -9.54
C TYR A 229 2.28 27.49 -9.50
N VAL A 230 1.34 27.37 -10.43
CA VAL A 230 0.48 26.17 -10.55
C VAL A 230 1.31 24.96 -10.95
N GLU A 231 2.18 25.10 -11.94
CA GLU A 231 3.08 24.00 -12.37
C GLU A 231 4.02 23.54 -11.25
N ALA A 232 4.62 24.48 -10.51
CA ALA A 232 5.47 24.15 -9.37
C ALA A 232 4.70 23.42 -8.26
N ALA A 233 3.48 23.84 -7.96
CA ALA A 233 2.62 23.18 -6.97
C ALA A 233 2.21 21.78 -7.41
N ILE A 234 1.90 21.58 -8.69
CA ILE A 234 1.59 20.27 -9.27
C ILE A 234 2.81 19.35 -9.19
N ALA A 235 3.99 19.85 -9.58
CA ALA A 235 5.23 19.06 -9.53
C ALA A 235 5.58 18.60 -8.12
N LEU A 236 5.50 19.50 -7.13
CA LEU A 236 5.73 19.16 -5.72
C LEU A 236 4.68 18.17 -5.18
N GLY A 237 3.41 18.33 -5.57
CA GLY A 237 2.34 17.42 -5.21
C GLY A 237 2.57 16.02 -5.79
N LEU A 238 3.02 15.91 -7.04
CA LEU A 238 3.34 14.64 -7.68
C LEU A 238 4.54 13.95 -7.03
N ILE A 239 5.58 14.69 -6.64
CA ILE A 239 6.74 14.16 -5.93
C ILE A 239 6.32 13.62 -4.56
N ALA A 240 5.55 14.40 -3.80
CA ALA A 240 5.03 13.98 -2.49
C ALA A 240 4.15 12.73 -2.60
N PHE A 241 3.33 12.66 -3.64
CA PHE A 241 2.45 11.51 -3.91
C PHE A 241 3.24 10.25 -4.26
N LYS A 242 4.27 10.37 -5.12
CA LYS A 242 5.07 9.23 -5.57
C LYS A 242 5.96 8.64 -4.47
N ALA A 243 6.53 9.50 -3.63
CA ALA A 243 7.42 9.09 -2.54
C ALA A 243 6.69 8.51 -1.32
N GLY A 244 5.41 8.85 -1.11
CA GLY A 244 4.62 8.41 0.06
C GLY A 244 4.91 9.21 1.34
N PRO A 245 4.00 9.15 2.33
CA PRO A 245 4.11 9.97 3.54
C PRO A 245 5.16 9.50 4.54
N THR A 246 5.59 8.25 4.45
CA THR A 246 6.62 7.65 5.33
C THR A 246 8.03 7.78 4.76
N ASP A 247 8.16 8.20 3.52
CA ASP A 247 9.44 8.45 2.88
C ASP A 247 9.90 9.88 3.22
N THR A 248 11.17 10.04 3.57
CA THR A 248 11.78 11.35 3.86
C THR A 248 11.61 12.33 2.71
N VAL A 249 11.68 11.87 1.47
CA VAL A 249 11.48 12.68 0.27
C VAL A 249 10.02 13.16 0.16
N GLY A 250 9.04 12.30 0.45
CA GLY A 250 7.62 12.65 0.44
C GLY A 250 7.27 13.65 1.53
N ALA A 251 7.82 13.49 2.73
CA ALA A 251 7.64 14.43 3.85
C ALA A 251 8.24 15.79 3.55
N LEU A 252 9.45 15.85 2.98
CA LEU A 252 10.10 17.10 2.57
C LEU A 252 9.34 17.80 1.44
N ALA A 253 8.88 17.06 0.42
CA ALA A 253 8.10 17.64 -0.68
C ALA A 253 6.76 18.19 -0.19
N SER A 254 6.10 17.53 0.74
CA SER A 254 4.86 17.99 1.37
C SER A 254 5.09 19.25 2.19
N GLY A 255 6.17 19.32 2.97
CA GLY A 255 6.58 20.49 3.74
C GLY A 255 6.89 21.69 2.85
N LEU A 256 7.61 21.49 1.75
CA LEU A 256 7.92 22.54 0.76
C LEU A 256 6.66 23.05 0.06
N LEU A 257 5.72 22.17 -0.27
CA LEU A 257 4.44 22.57 -0.87
C LEU A 257 3.63 23.46 0.08
N ILE A 258 3.55 23.09 1.36
CA ILE A 258 2.85 23.89 2.37
C ILE A 258 3.54 25.25 2.55
N ALA A 259 4.87 25.29 2.70
CA ALA A 259 5.64 26.52 2.82
C ALA A 259 5.47 27.44 1.60
N PHE A 260 5.45 26.87 0.41
CA PHE A 260 5.23 27.58 -0.85
C PHE A 260 3.83 28.21 -0.91
N ILE A 261 2.79 27.45 -0.56
CA ILE A 261 1.41 27.94 -0.49
C ILE A 261 1.32 29.12 0.48
N ILE A 262 1.90 28.97 1.70
CA ILE A 262 1.94 30.05 2.70
C ILE A 262 2.66 31.29 2.14
N HIS A 263 3.82 31.13 1.50
CA HIS A 263 4.58 32.23 0.92
C HIS A 263 3.79 33.02 -0.14
N VAL A 264 3.11 32.32 -1.04
CA VAL A 264 2.27 32.93 -2.08
C VAL A 264 1.12 33.71 -1.45
N PHE A 265 0.43 33.17 -0.46
CA PHE A 265 -0.71 33.85 0.20
C PHE A 265 -0.28 35.00 1.08
N VAL A 266 0.78 34.89 1.88
CA VAL A 266 1.32 35.94 2.74
C VAL A 266 1.94 37.09 1.89
N GLY A 267 2.67 36.70 0.83
CA GLY A 267 3.24 37.67 -0.12
C GLY A 267 2.17 38.48 -0.87
N ALA A 268 1.05 37.85 -1.20
CA ALA A 268 -0.10 38.54 -1.79
C ALA A 268 -0.82 39.48 -0.81
N ALA A 269 -0.83 39.12 0.49
CA ALA A 269 -1.44 39.98 1.53
C ALA A 269 -0.60 41.21 1.92
N ARG A 270 0.73 41.09 1.83
CA ARG A 270 1.66 42.22 2.17
C ARG A 270 1.80 43.30 1.08
N ARG A 271 1.35 43.03 -0.13
CA ARG A 271 1.39 43.98 -1.27
C ARG A 271 0.12 44.81 -1.42
N ARG A 272 -0.72 44.85 -0.40
CA ARG A 272 -1.89 45.69 -0.22
C ARG A 272 -1.65 46.67 0.91
#